data_a068ef245a66d52b2422c5694963665e
#
_entry.id   a068ef245a66d52b2422c5694963665e
#
_cell.length_a   1.000
_cell.length_b   1.000
_cell.length_c   1.000
_cell.angle_alpha   90.00
_cell.angle_beta   90.00
_cell.angle_gamma   90.00
#
_symmetry.space_group_name_H-M   'P 1'
#
loop_
_entity.id
_entity.type
_entity.pdbx_description
1 polymer ?
#
loop_
_entity_poly.entity_id
_entity_poly.type
_entity_poly.pdbx_seq_one_letter_code
_entity_poly.pdbx_strand_id
1 'polypeptide(L)' 'MWIKRNNVIVNTDNVCAIQQQSDKVVFRFPGTASASTVDRAALSAEVVFKGVPADTADKIWKAISEGELMMEI' A
#
# COMPACT_ATOMS: atom_id res chain seq x y z
N MET A 1 6.51 -5.37 -6.78
CA MET A 1 5.20 -5.70 -7.37
C MET A 1 4.34 -4.46 -7.48
N TRP A 2 3.59 -4.34 -8.53
CA TRP A 2 2.67 -3.23 -8.73
C TRP A 2 1.25 -3.69 -8.41
N ILE A 3 0.53 -2.89 -7.65
CA ILE A 3 -0.87 -3.18 -7.31
C ILE A 3 -1.73 -2.05 -7.84
N LYS A 4 -2.77 -2.39 -8.58
CA LYS A 4 -3.66 -1.40 -9.17
C LYS A 4 -5.07 -1.57 -8.62
N ARG A 5 -5.68 -0.44 -8.28
CA ARG A 5 -7.10 -0.40 -7.96
C ARG A 5 -7.66 0.89 -8.56
N ASN A 6 -8.60 0.74 -9.47
CA ASN A 6 -9.17 1.88 -10.20
C ASN A 6 -8.05 2.70 -10.84
N ASN A 7 -7.89 3.94 -10.45
CA ASN A 7 -6.89 4.82 -11.03
C ASN A 7 -5.61 4.91 -10.22
N VAL A 8 -5.50 4.12 -9.17
CA VAL A 8 -4.35 4.21 -8.28
C VAL A 8 -3.46 3.00 -8.46
N ILE A 9 -2.18 3.24 -8.63
CA ILE A 9 -1.19 2.18 -8.78
C ILE A 9 -0.14 2.38 -7.71
N VAL A 10 0.13 1.32 -6.95
CA VAL A 10 1.09 1.35 -5.85
C VAL A 10 2.24 0.41 -6.13
N ASN A 11 3.45 0.87 -5.92
CA ASN A 11 4.61 0.00 -6.03
C ASN A 11 4.97 -0.51 -4.64
N THR A 12 4.84 -1.81 -4.42
CA THR A 12 5.09 -2.39 -3.11
C THR A 12 6.57 -2.35 -2.75
N ASP A 13 7.44 -2.16 -3.70
CA ASP A 13 8.87 -2.08 -3.38
C ASP A 13 9.20 -0.86 -2.53
N ASN A 14 8.34 0.12 -2.55
CA ASN A 14 8.54 1.34 -1.77
C ASN A 14 7.67 1.37 -0.51
N VAL A 15 6.96 0.31 -0.24
CA VAL A 15 6.05 0.26 0.90
C VAL A 15 6.75 -0.35 2.08
N CYS A 16 6.62 0.25 3.25
CA CYS A 16 7.21 -0.31 4.46
C CYS A 16 6.22 -1.14 5.26
N ALA A 17 4.93 -0.98 5.05
CA ALA A 17 3.93 -1.77 5.75
C ALA A 17 2.62 -1.82 4.97
N ILE A 18 1.96 -2.96 5.04
CA ILE A 18 0.64 -3.15 4.45
C ILE A 18 -0.24 -3.68 5.58
N GLN A 19 -1.36 -3.02 5.83
CA GLN A 19 -2.20 -3.37 6.96
C GLN A 19 -3.65 -3.51 6.53
N GLN A 20 -4.27 -4.62 6.90
CA GLN A 20 -5.69 -4.81 6.67
C GLN A 20 -6.44 -4.21 7.84
N GLN A 21 -7.40 -3.35 7.54
CA GLN A 21 -8.25 -2.75 8.56
C GLN A 21 -9.70 -2.92 8.12
N SER A 22 -10.32 -4.00 8.54
CA SER A 22 -11.69 -4.29 8.18
C SER A 22 -11.84 -4.43 6.66
N ASP A 23 -12.56 -3.54 6.00
CA ASP A 23 -12.78 -3.60 4.56
C ASP A 23 -11.83 -2.70 3.77
N LYS A 24 -10.72 -2.33 4.36
CA LYS A 24 -9.75 -1.50 3.66
C LYS A 24 -8.33 -1.99 3.90
N VAL A 25 -7.45 -1.72 2.98
CA VAL A 25 -6.06 -2.04 3.11
C VAL A 25 -5.25 -0.74 3.01
N VAL A 26 -4.31 -0.58 3.90
CA VAL A 26 -3.50 0.62 4.00
C VAL A 26 -2.07 0.29 3.66
N PHE A 27 -1.51 1.04 2.72
CA PHE A 27 -0.10 0.93 2.35
C PHE A 27 0.62 2.12 2.95
N ARG A 28 1.63 1.84 3.76
CA ARG A 28 2.41 2.91 4.38
C ARG A 28 3.78 2.97 3.77
N PHE A 29 4.20 4.17 3.43
CA PHE A 29 5.49 4.41 2.84
C PHE A 29 6.43 4.94 3.90
N PRO A 30 7.73 4.74 3.73
CA PRO A 30 8.70 5.26 4.66
C PRO A 30 8.52 6.76 4.82
N GLY A 31 8.47 7.20 6.02
CA GLY A 31 8.35 8.60 6.25
C GLY A 31 9.57 9.26 5.73
N THR A 32 9.38 10.24 4.94
CA THR A 32 10.48 10.97 4.47
C THR A 32 10.64 12.09 5.42
N ALA A 33 10.99 11.72 6.53
CA ALA A 33 11.07 12.67 7.57
C ALA A 33 11.82 13.87 7.21
N SER A 34 12.71 13.67 6.37
CA SER A 34 13.51 14.78 6.00
C SER A 34 12.70 15.87 5.44
N ALA A 35 11.63 15.53 5.00
CA ALA A 35 10.91 16.51 4.34
C ALA A 35 10.35 17.41 5.24
N SER A 36 10.51 17.18 6.10
CA SER A 36 10.16 17.98 6.59
C SER A 36 9.46 18.71 7.15
N THR A 37 9.81 19.08 7.54
CA THR A 37 9.36 20.06 8.35
C THR A 37 8.41 20.93 7.76
N VAL A 38 8.48 21.05 6.58
CA VAL A 38 7.66 21.98 5.96
C VAL A 38 6.31 21.47 5.70
N ASP A 39 6.23 20.25 5.32
CA ASP A 39 4.97 19.70 4.91
C ASP A 39 4.68 18.43 5.64
N ARG A 40 3.89 18.56 6.64
CA ARG A 40 3.56 17.43 7.40
C ARG A 40 2.78 16.41 6.68
N ALA A 41 2.00 16.81 5.74
CA ALA A 41 1.19 15.88 4.99
C ALA A 41 2.06 14.91 4.26
N ALA A 42 3.22 15.33 3.88
CA ALA A 42 4.12 14.47 3.16
C ALA A 42 4.70 13.39 4.04
N LEU A 43 4.63 13.58 5.33
CA LEU A 43 5.20 12.61 6.23
C LEU A 43 4.27 11.45 6.50
N SER A 44 3.02 11.62 6.21
CA SER A 44 2.07 10.55 6.46
C SER A 44 1.73 9.86 5.18
N ALA A 45 2.71 9.60 4.39
CA ALA A 45 2.45 8.99 3.10
C ALA A 45 1.81 7.64 3.27
N GLU A 46 0.55 7.57 2.97
CA GLU A 46 -0.14 6.30 2.94
C GLU A 46 -1.18 6.32 1.84
N VAL A 47 -1.47 5.15 1.32
CA VAL A 47 -2.51 4.95 0.33
C VAL A 47 -3.50 3.98 0.91
N VAL A 48 -4.78 4.30 0.82
CA VAL A 48 -5.83 3.46 1.38
C VAL A 48 -6.75 3.01 0.26
N PHE A 49 -6.96 1.70 0.16
CA PHE A 49 -7.95 1.13 -0.75
C PHE A 49 -9.12 0.68 0.09
N LYS A 50 -10.28 1.29 -0.11
CA LYS A 50 -11.49 0.98 0.64
C LYS A 50 -12.37 0.03 -0.13
N GLY A 51 -13.24 -0.67 0.60
CA GLY A 51 -14.20 -1.56 -0.04
C GLY A 51 -13.57 -2.82 -0.59
N VAL A 52 -12.47 -3.27 0.00
CA VAL A 52 -11.82 -4.49 -0.43
C VAL A 52 -12.17 -5.64 0.52
N PRO A 53 -12.09 -6.89 0.07
CA PRO A 53 -12.34 -8.03 0.94
C PRO A 53 -11.39 -8.05 2.13
N ALA A 54 -11.84 -8.65 3.21
CA ALA A 54 -11.08 -8.67 4.46
C ALA A 54 -9.77 -9.47 4.35
N ASP A 55 -9.63 -10.28 3.31
CA ASP A 55 -8.43 -11.07 3.11
C ASP A 55 -7.49 -10.47 2.07
N THR A 56 -7.69 -9.22 1.71
CA THR A 56 -6.90 -8.58 0.67
C THR A 56 -5.41 -8.54 1.01
N ALA A 57 -5.07 -8.19 2.24
CA ALA A 57 -3.67 -8.14 2.63
C ALA A 57 -3.02 -9.52 2.55
N ASP A 58 -3.76 -10.57 2.87
CA ASP A 58 -3.24 -11.93 2.78
C ASP A 58 -3.00 -12.31 1.32
N LYS A 59 -3.87 -11.88 0.43
CA LYS A 59 -3.69 -12.14 -0.99
C LYS A 59 -2.48 -11.41 -1.53
N ILE A 60 -2.24 -10.20 -1.06
CA ILE A 60 -1.07 -9.43 -1.45
C ILE A 60 0.19 -10.14 -0.95
N TRP A 61 0.19 -10.60 0.29
CA TRP A 61 1.31 -11.32 0.85
C TRP A 61 1.64 -12.56 0.03
N LYS A 62 0.61 -13.30 -0.35
CA LYS A 62 0.79 -14.49 -1.15
C LYS A 62 1.37 -14.14 -2.52
N ALA A 63 0.85 -13.11 -3.15
CA ALA A 63 1.34 -12.69 -4.46
C ALA A 63 2.81 -12.28 -4.40
N ILE A 64 3.19 -11.56 -3.36
CA ILE A 64 4.58 -11.17 -3.19
C ILE A 64 5.45 -12.41 -3.01
N SER A 65 5.01 -13.36 -2.21
CA SER A 65 5.80 -14.56 -1.94
C SER A 65 5.92 -15.44 -3.17
N GLU A 66 5.01 -15.32 -4.11
CA GLU A 66 5.06 -16.07 -5.35
C GLU A 66 5.81 -15.34 -6.46
N GLY A 67 6.31 -14.17 -6.17
CA GLY A 67 7.07 -13.41 -7.15
C GLY A 67 6.25 -12.75 -8.23
N GLU A 68 4.99 -12.48 -7.94
CA GLU A 68 4.15 -11.81 -8.92
C GLU A 68 4.63 -10.40 -9.17
N LEU A 69 4.56 -9.96 -10.42
CA LEU A 69 5.00 -8.62 -10.79
C LEU A 69 3.88 -7.61 -10.71
N MET A 70 2.65 -8.04 -10.92
CA MET A 70 1.49 -7.14 -10.96
C MET A 70 0.28 -7.83 -10.36
N MET A 71 -0.58 -7.03 -9.75
CA MET A 71 -1.81 -7.52 -9.15
C MET A 71 -2.87 -6.43 -9.27
N GLU A 72 -4.08 -6.81 -9.57
CA GLU A 72 -5.19 -5.86 -9.60
C GLU A 72 -6.18 -6.24 -8.52
N ILE A 73 -6.64 -5.28 -7.79
CA ILE A 73 -7.58 -5.51 -6.70
C ILE A 73 -8.94 -4.93 -7.04
#